data_11d3c5c19ccc56f1b3791f4e36561dd9
#
_entry.id   11d3c5c19ccc56f1b3791f4e36561dd9
#
_cell.length_a   1.000
_cell.length_b   1.000
_cell.length_c   1.000
_cell.angle_alpha   90.00
_cell.angle_beta   90.00
_cell.angle_gamma   90.00
#
_symmetry.space_group_name_H-M   'P 1'
#
loop_
_entity.id
_entity.type
_entity.pdbx_description
1 polymer ?
#
loop_
_entity_poly.entity_id
_entity_poly.type
_entity_poly.pdbx_seq_one_letter_code
_entity_poly.pdbx_strand_id
1 'polypeptide(L)'
;MITPSGPSPTTHIDAALWNLEQFALDNTFHACLTAGGSANLTAQIAADSQKVVALGYDVFGVVTTVGPDGSNFIALSGTKIGTADGYTQWVFFFDGTTYLGTDTAVPSPQLSLTGSPAPGQVNVQYINYAPSDPLCCPSLPPVTITYTWNGTNVTPNGTPPGH
;
A
#
# COMPACT_ATOMS: atom_id res chain seq x y z
N MET A 1 -39.59 -29.50 -10.63
CA MET A 1 -38.92 -28.22 -10.34
C MET A 1 -38.24 -28.35 -8.98
N ILE A 2 -36.93 -28.59 -8.96
CA ILE A 2 -36.16 -28.77 -7.73
C ILE A 2 -35.55 -27.41 -7.43
N THR A 3 -35.98 -26.74 -6.38
CA THR A 3 -35.30 -25.55 -5.84
C THR A 3 -34.08 -26.02 -5.04
N PRO A 4 -32.86 -25.60 -5.35
CA PRO A 4 -31.73 -25.86 -4.48
C PRO A 4 -31.88 -24.98 -3.24
N SER A 5 -32.26 -25.56 -2.12
CA SER A 5 -32.11 -24.94 -0.82
C SER A 5 -30.64 -25.07 -0.43
N GLY A 6 -29.86 -24.05 -0.74
CA GLY A 6 -28.55 -23.88 -0.14
C GLY A 6 -28.69 -23.66 1.36
N PRO A 7 -27.76 -24.16 2.20
CA PRO A 7 -27.82 -23.90 3.63
C PRO A 7 -27.68 -22.39 3.88
N SER A 8 -28.64 -21.81 4.59
CA SER A 8 -28.51 -20.45 5.10
C SER A 8 -27.33 -20.41 6.06
N PRO A 9 -26.44 -19.40 5.98
CA PRO A 9 -25.37 -19.25 6.94
C PRO A 9 -25.94 -19.02 8.33
N THR A 10 -25.62 -19.93 9.25
CA THR A 10 -26.21 -19.95 10.59
C THR A 10 -25.34 -19.34 11.69
N THR A 11 -24.23 -18.67 11.33
CA THR A 11 -23.37 -18.04 12.33
C THR A 11 -22.92 -16.65 11.88
N HIS A 12 -22.73 -15.74 12.84
CA HIS A 12 -22.19 -14.39 12.62
C HIS A 12 -20.79 -14.37 11.97
N ILE A 13 -20.05 -15.46 12.07
CA ILE A 13 -18.72 -15.62 11.47
C ILE A 13 -18.84 -15.79 9.96
N ASP A 14 -19.84 -16.52 9.50
CA ASP A 14 -20.07 -16.73 8.05
C ASP A 14 -20.52 -15.43 7.36
N ALA A 15 -21.28 -14.59 8.06
CA ALA A 15 -21.70 -13.29 7.54
C ALA A 15 -20.54 -12.29 7.44
N ALA A 16 -19.56 -12.35 8.35
CA ALA A 16 -18.37 -11.51 8.30
C ALA A 16 -17.43 -11.94 7.17
N LEU A 17 -17.24 -13.24 6.98
CA LEU A 17 -16.46 -13.80 5.87
C LEU A 17 -17.14 -13.50 4.52
N TRP A 18 -18.44 -13.61 4.44
CA TRP A 18 -19.22 -13.25 3.26
C TRP A 18 -19.06 -11.75 2.90
N ASN A 19 -19.08 -10.86 3.88
CA ASN A 19 -18.88 -9.44 3.65
C ASN A 19 -17.44 -9.11 3.22
N LEU A 20 -16.43 -9.84 3.72
CA LEU A 20 -15.05 -9.70 3.26
C LEU A 20 -14.88 -10.18 1.81
N GLU A 21 -15.51 -11.29 1.45
CA GLU A 21 -15.51 -11.81 0.08
C GLU A 21 -16.25 -10.87 -0.87
N GLN A 22 -17.38 -10.29 -0.47
CA GLN A 22 -18.11 -9.29 -1.27
C GLN A 22 -17.35 -7.99 -1.43
N PHE A 23 -16.68 -7.52 -0.39
CA PHE A 23 -15.83 -6.33 -0.47
C PHE A 23 -14.61 -6.56 -1.38
N ALA A 24 -14.01 -7.75 -1.32
CA ALA A 24 -12.95 -8.15 -2.24
C ALA A 24 -13.47 -8.27 -3.68
N LEU A 25 -14.68 -8.82 -3.87
CA LEU A 25 -15.32 -8.97 -5.17
C LEU A 25 -15.72 -7.62 -5.78
N ASP A 26 -16.25 -6.68 -5.02
CA ASP A 26 -16.61 -5.35 -5.52
C ASP A 26 -15.41 -4.52 -5.92
N ASN A 27 -14.32 -4.56 -5.14
CA ASN A 27 -13.05 -3.92 -5.51
C ASN A 27 -12.37 -4.65 -6.68
N THR A 28 -12.56 -5.95 -6.82
CA THR A 28 -11.99 -6.77 -7.88
C THR A 28 -12.75 -6.59 -9.20
N PHE A 29 -14.06 -6.31 -9.15
CA PHE A 29 -14.86 -6.18 -10.35
C PHE A 29 -14.50 -4.95 -11.20
N HIS A 30 -14.05 -3.87 -10.59
CA HIS A 30 -13.49 -2.72 -11.31
C HIS A 30 -12.07 -2.96 -11.85
N ALA A 31 -11.31 -3.88 -11.24
CA ALA A 31 -9.97 -4.26 -11.69
C ALA A 31 -9.99 -5.43 -12.69
N CYS A 32 -11.07 -6.23 -12.73
CA CYS A 32 -11.18 -7.45 -13.54
C CYS A 32 -11.38 -7.19 -15.05
N LEU A 33 -11.53 -5.94 -15.48
CA LEU A 33 -11.61 -5.59 -16.90
C LEU A 33 -10.25 -5.47 -17.59
N THR A 34 -9.14 -5.66 -16.89
CA THR A 34 -7.79 -5.50 -17.43
C THR A 34 -6.83 -6.64 -17.14
N ALA A 35 -7.22 -7.90 -17.28
CA ALA A 35 -6.33 -9.06 -17.30
C ALA A 35 -6.36 -9.96 -16.07
N GLY A 36 -6.33 -11.28 -16.29
CA GLY A 36 -6.31 -12.43 -15.39
C GLY A 36 -5.27 -12.48 -14.26
N GLY A 37 -4.97 -11.34 -13.63
CA GLY A 37 -4.07 -11.19 -12.51
C GLY A 37 -4.70 -10.69 -11.21
N SER A 38 -5.97 -10.30 -11.22
CA SER A 38 -6.55 -9.54 -10.12
C SER A 38 -6.74 -10.33 -8.81
N ALA A 39 -7.12 -11.60 -8.86
CA ALA A 39 -7.24 -12.43 -7.65
C ALA A 39 -5.90 -12.66 -6.96
N ASN A 40 -4.83 -12.84 -7.76
CA ASN A 40 -3.47 -12.98 -7.24
C ASN A 40 -2.98 -11.67 -6.62
N LEU A 41 -3.23 -10.53 -7.25
CA LEU A 41 -2.85 -9.22 -6.71
C LEU A 41 -3.53 -8.92 -5.37
N THR A 42 -4.83 -9.19 -5.25
CA THR A 42 -5.56 -9.00 -3.99
C THR A 42 -4.98 -9.87 -2.86
N ALA A 43 -4.67 -11.13 -3.16
CA ALA A 43 -4.03 -12.03 -2.19
C ALA A 43 -2.62 -11.55 -1.79
N GLN A 44 -1.85 -11.03 -2.73
CA GLN A 44 -0.53 -10.46 -2.47
C GLN A 44 -0.63 -9.22 -1.56
N ILE A 45 -1.51 -8.27 -1.87
CA ILE A 45 -1.73 -7.08 -1.04
C ILE A 45 -2.15 -7.48 0.39
N ALA A 46 -3.03 -8.45 0.55
CA ALA A 46 -3.45 -8.94 1.86
C ALA A 46 -2.28 -9.55 2.64
N ALA A 47 -1.48 -10.40 2.01
CA ALA A 47 -0.30 -11.02 2.63
C ALA A 47 0.77 -9.97 3.00
N ASP A 48 1.01 -8.99 2.14
CA ASP A 48 1.99 -7.93 2.37
C ASP A 48 1.52 -6.97 3.48
N SER A 49 0.22 -6.64 3.51
CA SER A 49 -0.37 -5.85 4.61
C SER A 49 -0.19 -6.54 5.96
N GLN A 50 -0.34 -7.87 6.04
CA GLN A 50 -0.08 -8.62 7.26
C GLN A 50 1.39 -8.54 7.69
N LYS A 51 2.34 -8.53 6.75
CA LYS A 51 3.76 -8.33 7.05
C LYS A 51 4.03 -6.94 7.62
N VAL A 52 3.42 -5.92 7.04
CA VAL A 52 3.53 -4.53 7.52
C VAL A 52 2.95 -4.40 8.94
N VAL A 53 1.80 -5.02 9.21
CA VAL A 53 1.21 -5.08 10.57
C VAL A 53 2.14 -5.81 11.53
N ALA A 54 2.77 -6.92 11.12
CA ALA A 54 3.73 -7.65 11.96
C ALA A 54 5.00 -6.82 12.27
N LEU A 55 5.34 -5.83 11.42
CA LEU A 55 6.40 -4.85 11.68
C LEU A 55 5.96 -3.70 12.61
N GLY A 56 4.69 -3.66 13.01
CA GLY A 56 4.14 -2.67 13.94
C GLY A 56 3.55 -1.43 13.26
N TYR A 57 3.07 -1.57 12.02
CA TYR A 57 2.48 -0.46 11.25
C TYR A 57 1.09 -0.81 10.73
N ASP A 58 0.17 0.14 10.83
CA ASP A 58 -1.15 0.07 10.19
C ASP A 58 -1.07 0.61 8.76
N VAL A 59 -1.55 -0.18 7.80
CA VAL A 59 -1.58 0.21 6.39
C VAL A 59 -2.73 1.18 6.13
N PHE A 60 -2.44 2.32 5.51
CA PHE A 60 -3.45 3.34 5.14
C PHE A 60 -3.48 3.66 3.65
N GLY A 61 -2.54 3.19 2.86
CA GLY A 61 -2.53 3.41 1.41
C GLY A 61 -1.85 2.29 0.65
N VAL A 62 -2.26 2.10 -0.59
CA VAL A 62 -1.69 1.12 -1.52
C VAL A 62 -1.60 1.69 -2.92
N VAL A 63 -0.46 1.47 -3.56
CA VAL A 63 -0.26 1.68 -5.01
C VAL A 63 0.39 0.43 -5.58
N THR A 64 -0.11 -0.02 -6.72
CA THR A 64 0.41 -1.19 -7.43
C THR A 64 0.73 -0.84 -8.87
N THR A 65 1.78 -1.45 -9.40
CA THR A 65 2.17 -1.32 -10.80
C THR A 65 2.87 -2.60 -11.24
N VAL A 66 3.09 -2.76 -12.52
CA VAL A 66 3.78 -3.94 -13.07
C VAL A 66 5.28 -3.68 -13.07
N GLY A 67 6.05 -4.60 -12.48
CA GLY A 67 7.50 -4.58 -12.49
C GLY A 67 8.10 -5.00 -13.85
N PRO A 68 9.44 -4.89 -14.02
CA PRO A 68 10.11 -5.17 -15.28
C PRO A 68 10.03 -6.65 -15.72
N ASP A 69 9.80 -7.55 -14.80
CA ASP A 69 9.64 -9.01 -15.04
C ASP A 69 8.17 -9.44 -15.19
N GLY A 70 7.23 -8.49 -15.17
CA GLY A 70 5.79 -8.74 -15.19
C GLY A 70 5.18 -9.08 -13.83
N SER A 71 5.96 -9.10 -12.76
CA SER A 71 5.45 -9.23 -11.39
C SER A 71 4.75 -7.96 -10.93
N ASN A 72 3.99 -8.05 -9.84
CA ASN A 72 3.35 -6.88 -9.24
C ASN A 72 4.33 -6.17 -8.31
N PHE A 73 4.68 -4.93 -8.63
CA PHE A 73 5.36 -4.04 -7.71
C PHE A 73 4.33 -3.32 -6.85
N ILE A 74 4.38 -3.54 -5.54
CA ILE A 74 3.38 -3.11 -4.56
C ILE A 74 4.04 -2.18 -3.56
N ALA A 75 3.45 -0.99 -3.36
CA ALA A 75 3.84 -0.05 -2.33
C ALA A 75 2.70 0.11 -1.32
N LEU A 76 3.00 -0.08 -0.05
CA LEU A 76 2.07 0.08 1.07
C LEU A 76 2.57 1.20 1.97
N SER A 77 1.76 2.24 2.19
CA SER A 77 2.06 3.24 3.21
C SER A 77 1.50 2.80 4.56
N GLY A 78 2.31 2.90 5.59
CA GLY A 78 1.97 2.50 6.95
C GLY A 78 2.33 3.55 7.98
N THR A 79 1.49 3.69 9.01
CA THR A 79 1.74 4.49 10.20
C THR A 79 2.00 3.60 11.39
N LYS A 80 2.92 4.00 12.28
CA LYS A 80 3.30 3.18 13.43
C LYS A 80 2.15 2.99 14.40
N ILE A 81 1.85 1.75 14.75
CA ILE A 81 0.81 1.39 15.71
C ILE A 81 1.17 1.93 17.10
N GLY A 82 0.20 2.54 17.78
CA GLY A 82 0.37 3.06 19.13
C GLY A 82 0.97 4.46 19.23
N THR A 83 1.24 5.13 18.09
CA THR A 83 1.55 6.56 18.07
C THR A 83 0.26 7.36 17.93
N ALA A 84 -0.02 8.26 18.88
CA ALA A 84 -1.25 9.04 18.88
C ALA A 84 -1.27 10.14 17.82
N ASP A 85 -0.12 10.49 17.26
CA ASP A 85 0.06 11.64 16.38
C ASP A 85 0.12 11.29 14.88
N GLY A 86 0.32 10.01 14.54
CA GLY A 86 0.41 9.55 13.15
C GLY A 86 1.63 10.05 12.37
N TYR A 87 2.62 10.65 13.03
CA TYR A 87 3.82 11.24 12.40
C TYR A 87 5.00 10.27 12.23
N THR A 88 4.77 8.97 12.33
CA THR A 88 5.80 7.94 12.11
C THR A 88 5.34 7.04 10.98
N GLN A 89 5.70 7.39 9.75
CA GLN A 89 5.21 6.74 8.55
C GLN A 89 6.36 6.25 7.66
N TRP A 90 6.14 5.10 7.01
CA TRP A 90 6.98 4.54 5.96
C TRP A 90 6.16 4.08 4.77
N VAL A 91 6.82 3.99 3.63
CA VAL A 91 6.38 3.17 2.51
C VAL A 91 7.16 1.86 2.52
N PHE A 92 6.44 0.75 2.42
CA PHE A 92 6.96 -0.60 2.33
C PHE A 92 6.80 -1.10 0.90
N PHE A 93 7.88 -1.55 0.30
CA PHE A 93 7.88 -2.02 -1.08
C PHE A 93 7.95 -3.54 -1.15
N PHE A 94 7.23 -4.10 -2.12
CA PHE A 94 7.18 -5.54 -2.37
C PHE A 94 7.24 -5.84 -3.87
N ASP A 95 7.88 -6.93 -4.22
CA ASP A 95 7.79 -7.59 -5.52
C ASP A 95 6.97 -8.87 -5.37
N GLY A 96 5.73 -8.86 -5.83
CA GLY A 96 4.75 -9.86 -5.42
C GLY A 96 4.57 -9.87 -3.91
N THR A 97 4.97 -10.96 -3.25
CA THR A 97 4.99 -11.08 -1.78
C THR A 97 6.40 -10.97 -1.18
N THR A 98 7.40 -10.65 -1.98
CA THR A 98 8.78 -10.49 -1.52
C THR A 98 8.99 -9.07 -0.99
N TYR A 99 9.36 -8.94 0.27
CA TYR A 99 9.67 -7.64 0.88
C TYR A 99 10.99 -7.09 0.35
N LEU A 100 10.99 -5.86 -0.14
CA LEU A 100 12.14 -5.19 -0.74
C LEU A 100 12.77 -4.14 0.19
N GLY A 101 12.05 -3.68 1.20
CA GLY A 101 12.51 -2.63 2.12
C GLY A 101 11.55 -1.46 2.22
N THR A 102 12.02 -0.40 2.88
CA THR A 102 11.30 0.87 3.05
C THR A 102 11.84 1.96 2.13
N ASP A 103 11.06 3.02 1.96
CA ASP A 103 11.41 4.21 1.17
C ASP A 103 12.61 4.96 1.75
N THR A 104 12.74 4.99 3.08
CA THR A 104 13.78 5.73 3.81
C THR A 104 14.35 4.89 4.95
N ALA A 105 15.54 5.23 5.43
CA ALA A 105 16.18 4.53 6.54
C ALA A 105 15.53 4.84 7.90
N VAL A 106 14.91 6.01 8.03
CA VAL A 106 14.15 6.44 9.20
C VAL A 106 12.74 6.87 8.78
N PRO A 107 11.73 6.73 9.64
CA PRO A 107 10.35 7.10 9.27
C PRO A 107 10.23 8.59 8.95
N SER A 108 9.30 8.90 8.05
CA SER A 108 8.91 10.28 7.73
C SER A 108 7.75 10.74 8.61
N PRO A 109 7.64 12.05 8.90
CA PRO A 109 6.52 12.57 9.68
C PRO A 109 5.17 12.35 9.00
N GLN A 110 5.08 12.70 7.73
CA GLN A 110 3.86 12.52 6.92
C GLN A 110 4.24 12.28 5.47
N LEU A 111 3.58 11.29 4.88
CA LEU A 111 3.71 10.94 3.47
C LEU A 111 2.37 10.43 2.91
N SER A 112 2.27 10.40 1.59
CA SER A 112 1.15 9.77 0.89
C SER A 112 1.61 9.15 -0.42
N LEU A 113 0.98 8.05 -0.79
CA LEU A 113 1.13 7.45 -2.12
C LEU A 113 0.21 8.20 -3.09
N THR A 114 0.77 8.74 -4.17
CA THR A 114 0.01 9.58 -5.13
C THR A 114 -0.20 8.91 -6.48
N GLY A 115 0.30 7.70 -6.66
CA GLY A 115 0.04 6.89 -7.85
C GLY A 115 1.29 6.32 -8.49
N SER A 116 1.09 5.70 -9.66
CA SER A 116 2.14 5.14 -10.50
C SER A 116 2.24 5.95 -11.79
N PRO A 117 3.35 6.70 -12.02
CA PRO A 117 3.50 7.48 -13.24
C PRO A 117 3.86 6.62 -14.46
N ALA A 118 4.47 5.45 -14.24
CA ALA A 118 4.85 4.50 -15.27
C ALA A 118 5.00 3.09 -14.67
N PRO A 119 5.04 2.01 -15.49
CA PRO A 119 5.30 0.67 -15.02
C PRO A 119 6.59 0.59 -14.18
N GLY A 120 6.52 -0.09 -13.04
CA GLY A 120 7.62 -0.22 -12.09
C GLY A 120 7.92 1.05 -11.26
N GLN A 121 7.08 2.08 -11.36
CA GLN A 121 7.30 3.34 -10.65
C GLN A 121 6.14 3.66 -9.69
N VAL A 122 6.48 4.24 -8.54
CA VAL A 122 5.52 4.71 -7.54
C VAL A 122 5.93 6.10 -7.07
N ASN A 123 4.96 7.01 -7.02
CA ASN A 123 5.15 8.35 -6.48
C ASN A 123 4.77 8.39 -5.01
N VAL A 124 5.70 8.88 -4.20
CA VAL A 124 5.50 9.19 -2.79
C VAL A 124 5.62 10.69 -2.60
N GLN A 125 4.60 11.31 -2.05
CA GLN A 125 4.59 12.71 -1.68
C GLN A 125 4.91 12.84 -0.20
N TYR A 126 5.91 13.64 0.12
CA TYR A 126 6.33 13.94 1.47
C TYR A 126 5.92 15.35 1.85
N ILE A 127 5.39 15.51 3.05
CA ILE A 127 5.20 16.83 3.64
C ILE A 127 6.58 17.42 3.97
N ASN A 128 6.78 18.68 3.62
CA ASN A 128 8.06 19.36 3.77
C ASN A 128 7.97 20.47 4.80
N TYR A 129 8.78 20.36 5.84
CA TYR A 129 8.82 21.29 6.95
C TYR A 129 10.05 22.19 6.86
N ALA A 130 9.86 23.50 7.08
CA ALA A 130 11.00 24.36 7.38
C ALA A 130 11.55 24.03 8.79
N PRO A 131 12.84 24.34 9.09
CA PRO A 131 13.46 23.98 10.37
C PRO A 131 12.73 24.49 11.63
N SER A 132 11.93 25.52 11.49
CA SER A 132 11.15 26.12 12.60
C SER A 132 9.67 25.79 12.58
N ASP A 133 9.20 24.97 11.63
CA ASP A 133 7.79 24.66 11.51
C ASP A 133 7.33 23.72 12.63
N PRO A 134 6.18 24.00 13.26
CA PRO A 134 5.54 23.03 14.11
C PRO A 134 4.94 21.90 13.25
N LEU A 135 4.82 20.70 13.82
CA LEU A 135 4.30 19.52 13.12
C LEU A 135 2.91 19.69 12.51
N CYS A 136 2.07 20.58 13.10
CA CYS A 136 0.74 20.87 12.57
C CYS A 136 0.75 21.64 11.25
N CYS A 137 1.84 22.37 10.96
CA CYS A 137 1.73 23.52 10.04
C CYS A 137 3.00 23.66 9.17
N PRO A 138 3.18 22.77 8.20
CA PRO A 138 4.31 22.86 7.27
C PRO A 138 4.19 24.12 6.39
N SER A 139 5.28 24.84 6.22
CA SER A 139 5.32 26.07 5.42
C SER A 139 5.90 25.87 4.01
N LEU A 140 6.59 24.77 3.78
CA LEU A 140 7.18 24.47 2.49
C LEU A 140 6.26 23.60 1.61
N PRO A 141 6.33 23.73 0.28
CA PRO A 141 5.55 22.87 -0.60
C PRO A 141 5.94 21.39 -0.45
N PRO A 142 4.97 20.45 -0.58
CA PRO A 142 5.26 19.03 -0.55
C PRO A 142 6.26 18.63 -1.65
N VAL A 143 7.05 17.61 -1.39
CA VAL A 143 8.03 17.06 -2.35
C VAL A 143 7.58 15.68 -2.80
N THR A 144 7.52 15.46 -4.11
CA THR A 144 7.21 14.15 -4.68
C THR A 144 8.50 13.45 -5.12
N ILE A 145 8.72 12.25 -4.64
CA ILE A 145 9.82 11.37 -5.03
C ILE A 145 9.25 10.16 -5.77
N THR A 146 9.81 9.87 -6.93
CA THR A 146 9.46 8.67 -7.70
C THR A 146 10.43 7.54 -7.34
N TYR A 147 9.90 6.43 -6.87
CA TYR A 147 10.64 5.20 -6.61
C TYR A 147 10.48 4.25 -7.77
N THR A 148 11.58 3.73 -8.29
CA THR A 148 11.59 2.82 -9.44
C THR A 148 12.12 1.46 -9.02
N TRP A 149 11.35 0.41 -9.26
CA TRP A 149 11.77 -0.99 -9.18
C TRP A 149 12.37 -1.44 -10.50
N ASN A 150 13.64 -1.79 -10.50
CA ASN A 150 14.37 -2.23 -11.70
C ASN A 150 14.55 -3.75 -11.81
N GLY A 151 13.89 -4.53 -10.94
CA GLY A 151 14.04 -5.98 -10.84
C GLY A 151 15.13 -6.42 -9.85
N THR A 152 15.89 -5.49 -9.28
CA THR A 152 16.96 -5.78 -8.30
C THR A 152 16.88 -4.86 -7.09
N ASN A 153 16.67 -3.58 -7.32
CA ASN A 153 16.62 -2.55 -6.27
C ASN A 153 15.49 -1.55 -6.53
N VAL A 154 14.96 -1.01 -5.46
CA VAL A 154 14.10 0.17 -5.49
C VAL A 154 14.98 1.42 -5.35
N THR A 155 14.91 2.30 -6.34
CA THR A 155 15.75 3.52 -6.39
C THR A 155 14.89 4.77 -6.46
N PRO A 156 15.13 5.77 -5.57
CA PRO A 156 14.47 7.07 -5.63
C PRO A 156 15.13 7.97 -6.70
N ASN A 157 14.34 8.87 -7.30
CA ASN A 157 14.84 9.91 -8.21
C ASN A 157 15.34 11.18 -7.49
N GLY A 158 15.32 11.19 -6.17
CA GLY A 158 15.75 12.32 -5.35
C GLY A 158 15.84 11.95 -3.88
N THR A 159 16.11 12.92 -3.02
CA THR A 159 16.17 12.73 -1.57
C THR A 159 14.90 13.25 -0.92
N PRO A 160 14.19 12.44 -0.13
CA PRO A 160 13.05 12.91 0.66
C PRO A 160 13.45 14.01 1.65
N PRO A 161 12.54 14.95 1.98
CA PRO A 161 12.83 16.01 2.95
C PRO A 161 13.17 15.43 4.33
N GLY A 162 14.24 15.94 4.95
CA GLY A 162 14.67 15.52 6.29
C GLY A 162 15.49 14.21 6.33
N HIS A 163 15.94 13.70 5.18
CA HIS A 163 16.70 12.46 5.06
C HIS A 163 18.06 12.66 4.36
#